data_149f1f9dde32e567f528c21edbfe99f3
#
_entry.id   149f1f9dde32e567f528c21edbfe99f3
#
_cell.length_a   1.000
_cell.length_b   1.000
_cell.length_c   1.000
_cell.angle_alpha   90.00
_cell.angle_beta   90.00
_cell.angle_gamma   90.00
#
_symmetry.space_group_name_H-M   'P 1'
#
loop_
_entity.id
_entity.type
_entity.pdbx_description
1 polymer ?
#
loop_
_entity_poly.entity_id
_entity_poly.type
_entity_poly.pdbx_seq_one_letter_code
_entity_poly.pdbx_strand_id
1 'polypeptide(L)'
;MSHRLVYSIPLREDEEIQMSLKEFKGNMYCDMRVYFNAKDQDLKLPSKKGLTLKIDLLDPLLEGLTKVKQALTSSDVLLETEA
;
A
#
# COMPACT_ATOMS: atom_id res chain seq x y z
N MET A 1 0.91 -10.10 19.16
CA MET A 1 0.76 -9.37 17.89
C MET A 1 1.82 -9.82 16.89
N SER A 2 1.42 -10.11 15.67
CA SER A 2 2.37 -10.56 14.65
C SER A 2 2.27 -9.67 13.44
N HIS A 3 3.37 -9.66 12.68
CA HIS A 3 3.50 -8.79 11.54
C HIS A 3 4.34 -9.52 10.50
N ARG A 4 3.83 -9.62 9.30
CA ARG A 4 4.52 -10.34 8.23
C ARG A 4 4.50 -9.52 6.96
N LEU A 5 5.68 -9.18 6.47
CA LEU A 5 5.81 -8.53 5.17
C LEU A 5 5.50 -9.55 4.08
N VAL A 6 4.60 -9.17 3.18
CA VAL A 6 4.18 -10.05 2.10
C VAL A 6 4.73 -9.59 0.76
N TYR A 7 4.75 -8.28 0.53
CA TYR A 7 5.14 -7.77 -0.78
C TYR A 7 5.62 -6.34 -0.63
N SER A 8 6.54 -5.93 -1.49
CA SER A 8 6.97 -4.54 -1.49
C SER A 8 7.09 -4.04 -2.92
N ILE A 9 6.84 -2.76 -3.08
CA ILE A 9 6.91 -2.08 -4.37
C ILE A 9 7.88 -0.92 -4.22
N PRO A 10 8.99 -0.92 -4.96
CA PRO A 10 9.90 0.23 -4.88
C PRO A 10 9.24 1.48 -5.44
N LEU A 11 9.41 2.58 -4.76
CA LEU A 11 8.91 3.88 -5.20
C LEU A 11 10.04 4.76 -5.69
N ARG A 12 11.04 4.90 -4.85
CA ARG A 12 12.20 5.73 -5.13
C ARG A 12 13.40 5.00 -4.60
N GLU A 13 14.53 5.62 -4.74
CA GLU A 13 15.78 5.04 -4.32
C GLU A 13 15.76 4.58 -2.88
N ASP A 14 15.15 5.38 -2.01
CA ASP A 14 15.14 5.10 -0.58
C ASP A 14 13.75 4.89 -0.01
N GLU A 15 12.76 4.68 -0.85
CA GLU A 15 11.39 4.49 -0.40
C GLU A 15 10.73 3.31 -1.10
N GLU A 16 9.88 2.63 -0.37
CA GLU A 16 9.09 1.54 -0.94
C GLU A 16 7.75 1.45 -0.23
N ILE A 17 6.76 0.92 -0.92
CA ILE A 17 5.50 0.56 -0.28
C ILE A 17 5.65 -0.88 0.21
N GLN A 18 5.38 -1.09 1.47
CA GLN A 18 5.35 -2.45 2.03
C GLN A 18 3.92 -2.85 2.30
N MET A 19 3.57 -4.04 1.86
CA MET A 19 2.27 -4.64 2.12
C MET A 19 2.45 -5.78 3.09
N SER A 20 1.76 -5.69 4.21
CA SER A 20 1.97 -6.62 5.32
C SER A 20 0.66 -7.11 5.87
N LEU A 21 0.72 -8.28 6.48
CA LEU A 21 -0.37 -8.79 7.29
C LEU A 21 -0.02 -8.55 8.74
N LYS A 22 -0.97 -8.04 9.49
CA LYS A 22 -0.79 -7.78 10.91
C LYS A 22 -1.94 -8.39 11.69
N GLU A 23 -1.61 -8.96 12.83
CA GLU A 23 -2.61 -9.46 13.74
C GLU A 23 -2.61 -8.60 14.99
N PHE A 24 -3.78 -8.16 15.41
CA PHE A 24 -3.90 -7.35 16.61
C PHE A 24 -5.19 -7.70 17.31
N LYS A 25 -5.09 -8.19 18.53
CA LYS A 25 -6.25 -8.54 19.38
C LYS A 25 -7.19 -9.51 18.66
N GLY A 26 -6.62 -10.51 18.01
CA GLY A 26 -7.40 -11.55 17.33
C GLY A 26 -7.93 -11.17 15.97
N ASN A 27 -7.67 -9.98 15.49
CA ASN A 27 -8.12 -9.55 14.18
C ASN A 27 -6.95 -9.44 13.23
N MET A 28 -7.23 -9.73 11.96
CA MET A 28 -6.21 -9.61 10.93
C MET A 28 -6.42 -8.34 10.12
N TYR A 29 -5.32 -7.71 9.77
CA TYR A 29 -5.32 -6.47 9.01
C TYR A 29 -4.32 -6.55 7.88
N CYS A 30 -4.60 -5.82 6.82
CA CYS A 30 -3.64 -5.58 5.76
C CYS A 30 -3.14 -4.15 5.91
N ASP A 31 -1.83 -3.98 5.97
CA ASP A 31 -1.22 -2.66 6.07
C ASP A 31 -0.45 -2.39 4.79
N MET A 32 -0.73 -1.25 4.18
CA MET A 32 0.01 -0.78 3.01
C MET A 32 0.58 0.57 3.35
N ARG A 33 1.91 0.66 3.37
CA ARG A 33 2.54 1.85 3.93
C ARG A 33 3.85 2.13 3.24
N VAL A 34 4.16 3.41 3.12
CA VAL A 34 5.46 3.82 2.61
C VAL A 34 6.49 3.67 3.72
N TYR A 35 7.56 2.97 3.40
CA TYR A 35 8.71 2.85 4.27
C TYR A 35 9.88 3.61 3.65
N PHE A 36 10.72 4.18 4.48
CA PHE A 36 11.84 4.97 4.02
C PHE A 36 13.09 4.56 4.80
N ASN A 37 14.25 4.77 4.20
CA ASN A 37 15.50 4.50 4.90
C ASN A 37 15.75 5.57 5.95
N ALA A 38 16.07 5.13 7.15
CA ALA A 38 16.51 6.05 8.16
C ALA A 38 17.84 6.64 7.73
N LYS A 39 18.03 7.90 8.05
CA LYS A 39 19.24 8.60 7.68
C LYS A 39 20.43 7.90 8.32
N ASP A 40 21.45 7.64 7.51
CA ASP A 40 22.69 7.00 7.99
C ASP A 40 22.49 5.60 8.53
N GLN A 41 21.44 4.91 8.12
CA GLN A 41 21.17 3.55 8.57
C GLN A 41 20.65 2.73 7.42
N ASP A 42 20.86 1.43 7.49
CA ASP A 42 20.29 0.49 6.53
C ASP A 42 18.96 -0.04 7.00
N LEU A 43 18.23 0.76 7.73
CA LEU A 43 16.98 0.34 8.34
C LEU A 43 15.82 1.08 7.69
N LYS A 44 14.80 0.34 7.30
CA LYS A 44 13.59 0.92 6.75
C LYS A 44 12.58 1.14 7.86
N LEU A 45 12.04 2.35 7.91
CA LEU A 45 11.10 2.75 8.94
C LEU A 45 9.75 3.09 8.30
N PRO A 46 8.65 2.79 9.00
CA PRO A 46 7.33 3.13 8.49
C PRO A 46 7.08 4.62 8.59
N SER A 47 6.39 5.15 7.60
CA SER A 47 5.94 6.54 7.63
C SER A 47 4.45 6.56 7.97
N LYS A 48 3.90 7.77 8.03
CA LYS A 48 2.46 7.93 8.23
C LYS A 48 1.69 7.77 6.93
N LYS A 49 2.37 7.65 5.81
CA LYS A 49 1.71 7.53 4.51
C LYS A 49 1.32 6.09 4.28
N GLY A 50 0.06 5.82 4.39
CA GLY A 50 -0.43 4.47 4.21
C GLY A 50 -1.76 4.29 4.90
N LEU A 51 -2.25 3.07 4.87
CA LEU A 51 -3.50 2.76 5.52
C LEU A 51 -3.51 1.31 5.97
N THR A 52 -4.32 1.06 6.98
CA THR A 52 -4.49 -0.27 7.55
C THR A 52 -5.95 -0.63 7.40
N LEU A 53 -6.22 -1.79 6.80
CA LEU A 53 -7.57 -2.24 6.55
C LEU A 53 -7.80 -3.61 7.15
N LYS A 54 -9.00 -3.86 7.61
CA LYS A 54 -9.38 -5.23 7.96
C LYS A 54 -9.36 -6.08 6.70
N ILE A 55 -9.01 -7.34 6.85
CA ILE A 55 -8.85 -8.20 5.68
C ILE A 55 -10.15 -8.41 4.91
N ASP A 56 -11.31 -8.17 5.54
CA ASP A 56 -12.59 -8.23 4.82
C ASP A 56 -12.63 -7.27 3.65
N LEU A 57 -11.82 -6.22 3.69
CA LEU A 57 -11.83 -5.20 2.63
C LEU A 57 -10.88 -5.51 1.50
N LEU A 58 -10.16 -6.64 1.58
CA LEU A 58 -9.20 -6.96 0.52
C LEU A 58 -9.88 -7.20 -0.82
N ASP A 59 -10.99 -7.94 -0.83
CA ASP A 59 -11.67 -8.19 -2.09
C ASP A 59 -12.22 -6.92 -2.72
N PRO A 60 -12.97 -6.07 -1.98
CA PRO A 60 -13.36 -4.79 -2.59
C PRO A 60 -12.18 -3.92 -3.00
N LEU A 61 -11.06 -3.99 -2.27
CA LEU A 61 -9.88 -3.22 -2.65
C LEU A 61 -9.31 -3.71 -3.98
N LEU A 62 -9.21 -5.02 -4.13
CA LEU A 62 -8.74 -5.58 -5.40
C LEU A 62 -9.64 -5.19 -6.55
N GLU A 63 -10.94 -5.23 -6.32
CA GLU A 63 -11.88 -4.83 -7.35
C GLU A 63 -11.68 -3.35 -7.71
N GLY A 64 -11.52 -2.51 -6.71
CA GLY A 64 -11.30 -1.09 -6.96
C GLY A 64 -10.03 -0.82 -7.74
N LEU A 65 -8.94 -1.51 -7.37
CA LEU A 65 -7.68 -1.36 -8.09
C LEU A 65 -7.81 -1.81 -9.54
N THR A 66 -8.55 -2.87 -9.77
CA THR A 66 -8.78 -3.34 -11.13
C THR A 66 -9.53 -2.28 -11.93
N LYS A 67 -10.51 -1.63 -11.32
CA LYS A 67 -11.26 -0.58 -12.00
C LYS A 67 -10.41 0.65 -12.27
N VAL A 68 -9.51 0.99 -11.36
CA VAL A 68 -8.57 2.07 -11.59
C VAL A 68 -7.71 1.77 -12.82
N LYS A 69 -7.22 0.54 -12.89
CA LYS A 69 -6.42 0.12 -14.03
C LYS A 69 -7.21 0.20 -15.33
N GLN A 70 -8.45 -0.24 -15.29
CA GLN A 70 -9.30 -0.19 -16.48
C GLN A 70 -9.56 1.23 -16.91
N ALA A 71 -9.73 2.13 -15.96
CA ALA A 71 -9.97 3.53 -16.29
C ALA A 71 -8.79 4.16 -17.02
N LEU A 72 -7.58 3.66 -16.79
CA LEU A 72 -6.42 4.19 -17.47
C LEU A 72 -6.44 3.93 -18.98
N THR A 73 -7.17 2.92 -19.41
CA THR A 73 -7.27 2.61 -20.83
C THR A 73 -8.48 3.26 -21.48
N SER A 74 -9.27 3.97 -20.68
CA SER A 74 -10.46 4.66 -21.17
C SER A 74 -10.09 6.08 -21.56
N SER A 75 -10.77 6.62 -22.56
CA SER A 75 -10.54 8.00 -22.95
C SER A 75 -10.94 8.98 -21.86
N ASP A 76 -11.76 8.55 -20.94
CA ASP A 76 -12.22 9.44 -19.86
C ASP A 76 -11.10 9.84 -18.91
N VAL A 77 -10.07 9.03 -18.81
CA VAL A 77 -9.00 9.32 -17.88
C VAL A 77 -8.27 10.61 -18.22
N LEU A 78 -8.32 11.01 -19.46
CA LEU A 78 -7.62 12.21 -19.90
C LEU A 78 -8.17 13.48 -19.30
N LEU A 79 -9.39 13.42 -18.82
CA LEU A 79 -10.02 14.61 -18.26
C LEU A 79 -9.54 14.94 -16.87
N GLU A 80 -8.90 13.97 -16.22
CA GLU A 80 -8.53 14.13 -14.83
C GLU A 80 -7.10 14.60 -14.64
N THR A 81 -6.37 14.72 -15.72
CA THR A 81 -4.94 14.93 -15.58
C THR A 81 -4.55 16.31 -15.16
N GLU A 82 -5.41 17.26 -15.37
CA GLU A 82 -5.05 18.63 -15.05
C GLU A 82 -5.32 18.96 -13.60
N ALA A 83 -5.83 18.06 -12.86
CA ALA A 83 -6.20 18.32 -11.47
C ALA A 83 -5.04 18.82 -10.63
#